data_a8bec4546f00c618b00779340ca76a7d
#
_entry.id   a8bec4546f00c618b00779340ca76a7d
#
_cell.length_a   1.000
_cell.length_b   1.000
_cell.length_c   1.000
_cell.angle_alpha   90.00
_cell.angle_beta   90.00
_cell.angle_gamma   90.00
#
_symmetry.space_group_name_H-M   'P 1'
#
loop_
_entity.id
_entity.type
_entity.pdbx_description
1 polymer ?
#
loop_
_entity_poly.entity_id
_entity_poly.type
_entity_poly.pdbx_seq_one_letter_code
_entity_poly.pdbx_strand_id
1 'polypeptide(L)'
;MRPCLTVMLCALAMVPAVPAWAQPSPATIARDADAALAASIDPRGSGAVVLIARGDTVLYRKARGMAEVELGVPLSPEQVFRIASITKSFTAALLVQMAARGDVSLDAPAVRYLGDAPLDPRITLRQLLSHTAGVSETDAAPQPPLGNAEVPIAEQVRRIVARPLDFEPGTKQRYSNAGYILLAAVIEKVTGQSWDEAMRTRLFAPLGLADTGYDRTDAIMPGRVQGYSSDKGVLRNATPFNLSIPKTAGSLRSTAADLLRWMRALSQGKVLGTAGFAEMNNPALAGVGVQERYGLGLYRWQIRGQDAIGHTGQINGFTSALFYLPAADVTVVVLANNDNFDAQTLARRMAAIAIGKPYPLLRASAVPAQSLAPLAGTYGSDPATSRTIVVQDGRLVISRPNRNGLPAVVGSDGAIRFVPDELSYFMPVRDATGAVTRLDYFARGEGPALPLARQP
;
A
#
# COMPACT_ATOMS: atom_id res chain seq x y z
N MET A 1 -47.09 -59.26 5.19
CA MET A 1 -46.68 -57.92 4.76
C MET A 1 -45.30 -57.63 5.35
N ARG A 2 -44.26 -57.65 4.53
CA ARG A 2 -42.88 -57.35 4.94
C ARG A 2 -42.56 -55.95 4.38
N PRO A 3 -41.97 -55.00 5.16
CA PRO A 3 -41.56 -53.72 4.65
C PRO A 3 -40.19 -53.85 3.88
N CYS A 4 -40.15 -53.29 2.70
CA CYS A 4 -38.98 -53.14 1.88
C CYS A 4 -38.15 -51.96 2.42
N LEU A 5 -36.89 -52.22 2.88
CA LEU A 5 -35.95 -51.19 3.28
C LEU A 5 -35.19 -50.73 2.03
N THR A 6 -35.44 -49.51 1.57
CA THR A 6 -34.67 -48.86 0.51
C THR A 6 -33.44 -48.22 1.12
N VAL A 7 -32.27 -48.77 0.82
CA VAL A 7 -30.95 -48.21 1.19
C VAL A 7 -30.61 -47.12 0.18
N MET A 8 -30.59 -45.89 0.63
CA MET A 8 -30.16 -44.73 -0.16
C MET A 8 -28.62 -44.63 -0.07
N LEU A 9 -27.92 -44.98 -1.15
CA LEU A 9 -26.48 -44.78 -1.28
C LEU A 9 -26.22 -43.28 -1.53
N CYS A 10 -25.69 -42.58 -0.51
CA CYS A 10 -25.10 -41.24 -0.70
C CYS A 10 -23.73 -41.39 -1.39
N ALA A 11 -23.68 -41.03 -2.67
CA ALA A 11 -22.39 -40.87 -3.36
C ALA A 11 -21.67 -39.62 -2.81
N LEU A 12 -20.62 -39.81 -2.00
CA LEU A 12 -19.68 -38.74 -1.69
C LEU A 12 -18.93 -38.37 -2.98
N ALA A 13 -19.23 -37.18 -3.51
CA ALA A 13 -18.44 -36.57 -4.55
C ALA A 13 -17.06 -36.20 -3.96
N MET A 14 -16.00 -36.92 -4.37
CA MET A 14 -14.62 -36.53 -4.08
C MET A 14 -14.34 -35.22 -4.83
N VAL A 15 -14.28 -34.11 -4.09
CA VAL A 15 -13.71 -32.85 -4.57
C VAL A 15 -12.21 -33.13 -4.79
N PRO A 16 -11.66 -32.93 -6.00
CA PRO A 16 -10.23 -33.13 -6.22
C PRO A 16 -9.46 -32.17 -5.31
N ALA A 17 -8.60 -32.71 -4.45
CA ALA A 17 -7.69 -31.93 -3.64
C ALA A 17 -6.77 -31.13 -4.57
N VAL A 18 -6.91 -29.82 -4.59
CA VAL A 18 -5.96 -28.91 -5.25
C VAL A 18 -4.59 -29.22 -4.64
N PRO A 19 -3.54 -29.51 -5.46
CA PRO A 19 -2.24 -29.83 -4.90
C PRO A 19 -1.79 -28.68 -4.00
N ALA A 20 -1.58 -28.97 -2.73
CA ALA A 20 -0.99 -28.04 -1.78
C ALA A 20 0.41 -27.74 -2.33
N TRP A 21 0.60 -26.54 -2.88
CA TRP A 21 1.91 -26.06 -3.29
C TRP A 21 2.80 -26.15 -2.07
N ALA A 22 3.89 -26.94 -2.16
CA ALA A 22 4.82 -27.10 -1.05
C ALA A 22 5.33 -25.72 -0.64
N GLN A 23 5.01 -25.32 0.61
CA GLN A 23 5.43 -24.02 1.12
C GLN A 23 6.97 -23.98 1.14
N PRO A 24 7.59 -22.85 0.71
CA PRO A 24 9.04 -22.77 0.71
C PRO A 24 9.58 -22.85 2.15
N SER A 25 10.73 -23.49 2.30
CA SER A 25 11.40 -23.57 3.59
C SER A 25 11.83 -22.18 4.09
N PRO A 26 11.97 -21.98 5.41
CA PRO A 26 12.50 -20.71 5.93
C PRO A 26 13.87 -20.34 5.32
N ALA A 27 14.73 -21.32 5.06
CA ALA A 27 16.03 -21.10 4.43
C ALA A 27 15.91 -20.61 2.98
N THR A 28 14.95 -21.15 2.21
CA THR A 28 14.66 -20.67 0.85
C THR A 28 14.13 -19.25 0.87
N ILE A 29 13.18 -18.94 1.79
CA ILE A 29 12.65 -17.59 1.96
C ILE A 29 13.76 -16.61 2.30
N ALA A 30 14.63 -16.95 3.25
CA ALA A 30 15.73 -16.07 3.67
C ALA A 30 16.70 -15.79 2.53
N ARG A 31 17.12 -16.82 1.79
CA ARG A 31 18.03 -16.68 0.65
C ARG A 31 17.44 -15.77 -0.44
N ASP A 32 16.19 -16.01 -0.82
CA ASP A 32 15.55 -15.29 -1.92
C ASP A 32 15.19 -13.84 -1.51
N ALA A 33 14.82 -13.63 -0.24
CA ALA A 33 14.62 -12.31 0.34
C ALA A 33 15.94 -11.51 0.44
N ASP A 34 17.04 -12.15 0.84
CA ASP A 34 18.37 -11.52 0.83
C ASP A 34 18.77 -11.05 -0.58
N ALA A 35 18.55 -11.89 -1.58
CA ALA A 35 18.84 -11.54 -2.97
C ALA A 35 17.99 -10.36 -3.45
N ALA A 36 16.69 -10.35 -3.14
CA ALA A 36 15.80 -9.27 -3.51
C ALA A 36 16.13 -7.96 -2.79
N LEU A 37 16.46 -8.02 -1.50
CA LEU A 37 16.85 -6.84 -0.71
C LEU A 37 18.19 -6.26 -1.21
N ALA A 38 19.15 -7.13 -1.51
CA ALA A 38 20.46 -6.72 -2.04
C ALA A 38 20.38 -6.09 -3.43
N ALA A 39 19.47 -6.57 -4.28
CA ALA A 39 19.24 -6.00 -5.59
C ALA A 39 18.55 -4.62 -5.55
N SER A 40 17.82 -4.33 -4.47
CA SER A 40 16.99 -3.12 -4.35
C SER A 40 17.68 -1.96 -3.64
N ILE A 41 18.72 -2.21 -2.84
CA ILE A 41 19.29 -1.21 -1.91
C ILE A 41 20.83 -1.18 -1.97
N ASP A 42 21.38 0.01 -2.23
CA ASP A 42 22.81 0.27 -2.03
C ASP A 42 23.12 0.27 -0.52
N PRO A 43 24.06 -0.55 -0.03
CA PRO A 43 24.37 -0.61 1.39
C PRO A 43 24.95 0.69 1.98
N ARG A 44 25.41 1.62 1.13
CA ARG A 44 25.98 2.91 1.55
C ARG A 44 25.01 4.09 1.44
N GLY A 45 23.82 3.86 0.87
CA GLY A 45 22.77 4.87 0.73
C GLY A 45 21.69 4.71 1.80
N SER A 46 20.59 5.45 1.63
CA SER A 46 19.34 5.20 2.36
C SER A 46 18.90 3.76 2.16
N GLY A 47 18.10 3.22 3.08
CA GLY A 47 17.82 1.80 3.06
C GLY A 47 16.41 1.41 3.47
N ALA A 48 16.25 0.11 3.77
CA ALA A 48 14.99 -0.41 4.26
C ALA A 48 15.17 -1.53 5.29
N VAL A 49 14.16 -1.65 6.14
CA VAL A 49 13.89 -2.81 6.99
C VAL A 49 12.82 -3.65 6.34
N VAL A 50 13.05 -4.96 6.28
CA VAL A 50 12.09 -5.97 5.78
C VAL A 50 11.81 -6.98 6.86
N LEU A 51 10.52 -7.29 7.07
CA LEU A 51 10.05 -8.36 7.93
C LEU A 51 9.05 -9.23 7.17
N ILE A 52 9.23 -10.56 7.22
CA ILE A 52 8.29 -11.56 6.72
C ILE A 52 7.95 -12.48 7.89
N ALA A 53 6.65 -12.67 8.15
CA ALA A 53 6.20 -13.62 9.17
C ALA A 53 5.09 -14.51 8.60
N ARG A 54 4.97 -15.72 9.12
CA ARG A 54 3.84 -16.61 8.92
C ARG A 54 3.22 -16.90 10.28
N GLY A 55 1.95 -16.52 10.45
CA GLY A 55 1.37 -16.49 11.77
C GLY A 55 2.22 -15.63 12.71
N ASP A 56 2.55 -16.17 13.87
CA ASP A 56 3.39 -15.51 14.87
C ASP A 56 4.89 -15.77 14.67
N THR A 57 5.26 -16.61 13.67
CA THR A 57 6.65 -16.99 13.42
C THR A 57 7.30 -16.03 12.42
N VAL A 58 8.34 -15.31 12.85
CA VAL A 58 9.18 -14.49 11.98
C VAL A 58 10.08 -15.39 11.15
N LEU A 59 9.90 -15.35 9.83
CA LEU A 59 10.69 -16.12 8.85
C LEU A 59 11.90 -15.35 8.34
N TYR A 60 11.79 -14.02 8.32
CA TYR A 60 12.86 -13.13 7.85
C TYR A 60 12.72 -11.76 8.52
N ARG A 61 13.83 -11.21 9.02
CA ARG A 61 13.91 -9.84 9.54
C ARG A 61 15.30 -9.30 9.34
N LYS A 62 15.47 -8.39 8.40
CA LYS A 62 16.77 -7.75 8.11
C LYS A 62 16.60 -6.29 7.71
N ALA A 63 17.69 -5.56 7.88
CA ALA A 63 17.88 -4.20 7.41
C ALA A 63 19.04 -4.17 6.40
N ARG A 64 18.98 -3.21 5.47
CA ARG A 64 20.07 -2.90 4.54
C ARG A 64 20.08 -1.41 4.23
N GLY A 65 21.25 -0.82 4.14
CA GLY A 65 21.47 0.62 3.97
C GLY A 65 21.77 1.32 5.28
N MET A 66 21.75 2.65 5.28
CA MET A 66 22.10 3.51 6.39
C MET A 66 20.85 4.13 7.04
N ALA A 67 20.82 4.19 8.37
CA ALA A 67 19.86 4.96 9.15
C ALA A 67 20.17 6.46 9.05
N GLU A 68 21.45 6.78 9.00
CA GLU A 68 21.96 8.12 8.79
C GLU A 68 23.22 8.03 7.91
N VAL A 69 23.12 8.55 6.71
CA VAL A 69 24.17 8.41 5.68
C VAL A 69 25.37 9.28 6.03
N GLU A 70 25.13 10.48 6.53
CA GLU A 70 26.15 11.48 6.88
C GLU A 70 27.11 10.98 7.98
N LEU A 71 26.57 10.27 8.96
CA LEU A 71 27.34 9.71 10.07
C LEU A 71 27.77 8.24 9.84
N GLY A 72 27.35 7.64 8.73
CA GLY A 72 27.64 6.22 8.43
C GLY A 72 26.99 5.26 9.41
N VAL A 73 25.83 5.62 10.00
CA VAL A 73 25.11 4.76 10.93
C VAL A 73 24.28 3.74 10.17
N PRO A 74 24.56 2.43 10.29
CA PRO A 74 23.81 1.41 9.56
C PRO A 74 22.38 1.26 10.09
N LEU A 75 21.46 0.84 9.22
CA LEU A 75 20.11 0.45 9.61
C LEU A 75 20.12 -0.82 10.47
N SER A 76 19.24 -0.84 11.48
CA SER A 76 18.90 -2.04 12.26
C SER A 76 17.40 -2.34 12.13
N PRO A 77 17.00 -3.62 12.25
CA PRO A 77 15.59 -4.02 12.17
C PRO A 77 14.70 -3.46 13.27
N GLU A 78 15.27 -2.92 14.34
CA GLU A 78 14.58 -2.38 15.52
C GLU A 78 14.28 -0.88 15.40
N GLN A 79 14.84 -0.23 14.38
CA GLN A 79 14.71 1.24 14.25
C GLN A 79 13.30 1.69 13.89
N VAL A 80 13.03 2.94 14.27
CA VAL A 80 11.71 3.59 14.17
C VAL A 80 11.64 4.43 12.89
N PHE A 81 10.56 4.21 12.13
CA PHE A 81 10.29 4.91 10.86
C PHE A 81 8.96 5.67 10.93
N ARG A 82 8.84 6.73 10.17
CA ARG A 82 7.53 7.29 9.82
C ARG A 82 6.80 6.31 8.92
N ILE A 83 5.58 5.94 9.31
CA ILE A 83 4.79 4.96 8.56
C ILE A 83 3.75 5.59 7.63
N ALA A 84 3.68 6.93 7.64
CA ALA A 84 2.78 7.69 6.78
C ALA A 84 1.35 7.11 6.77
N SER A 85 0.77 6.88 5.58
CA SER A 85 -0.63 6.48 5.45
C SER A 85 -0.99 5.10 6.02
N ILE A 86 -0.05 4.27 6.48
CA ILE A 86 -0.39 3.10 7.30
C ILE A 86 -1.14 3.53 8.57
N THR A 87 -0.94 4.78 9.04
CA THR A 87 -1.71 5.44 10.11
C THR A 87 -3.22 5.26 9.95
N LYS A 88 -3.71 5.29 8.70
CA LYS A 88 -5.15 5.19 8.41
C LYS A 88 -5.78 3.88 8.89
N SER A 89 -5.01 2.80 8.92
CA SER A 89 -5.50 1.52 9.45
C SER A 89 -5.80 1.59 10.96
N PHE A 90 -4.99 2.33 11.71
CA PHE A 90 -5.21 2.57 13.15
C PHE A 90 -6.39 3.50 13.38
N THR A 91 -6.50 4.56 12.59
CA THR A 91 -7.63 5.51 12.65
C THR A 91 -8.96 4.81 12.40
N ALA A 92 -9.01 3.98 11.36
CA ALA A 92 -10.21 3.24 11.02
C ALA A 92 -10.58 2.23 12.11
N ALA A 93 -9.59 1.49 12.62
CA ALA A 93 -9.82 0.54 13.71
C ALA A 93 -10.35 1.23 14.97
N LEU A 94 -9.81 2.40 15.34
CA LEU A 94 -10.30 3.16 16.48
C LEU A 94 -11.77 3.56 16.30
N LEU A 95 -12.15 4.06 15.13
CA LEU A 95 -13.53 4.49 14.86
C LEU A 95 -14.50 3.30 14.76
N VAL A 96 -14.07 2.17 14.18
CA VAL A 96 -14.87 0.93 14.20
C VAL A 96 -15.05 0.41 15.63
N GLN A 97 -14.00 0.49 16.48
CA GLN A 97 -14.09 0.14 17.89
C GLN A 97 -15.05 1.08 18.65
N MET A 98 -14.97 2.38 18.38
CA MET A 98 -15.91 3.37 18.96
C MET A 98 -17.35 3.12 18.52
N ALA A 99 -17.56 2.74 17.27
CA ALA A 99 -18.89 2.39 16.76
C ALA A 99 -19.44 1.12 17.43
N ALA A 100 -18.61 0.09 17.61
CA ALA A 100 -19.01 -1.13 18.32
C ALA A 100 -19.39 -0.89 19.80
N ARG A 101 -18.86 0.17 20.41
CA ARG A 101 -19.21 0.60 21.77
C ARG A 101 -20.44 1.54 21.84
N GLY A 102 -20.91 2.02 20.68
CA GLY A 102 -21.99 3.00 20.61
C GLY A 102 -21.54 4.46 20.82
N ASP A 103 -20.22 4.73 20.91
CA ASP A 103 -19.67 6.08 21.03
C ASP A 103 -19.99 6.92 19.77
N VAL A 104 -20.00 6.28 18.61
CA VAL A 104 -20.34 6.87 17.30
C VAL A 104 -21.16 5.89 16.45
N SER A 105 -21.78 6.39 15.38
CA SER A 105 -22.34 5.53 14.32
C SER A 105 -21.61 5.84 13.00
N LEU A 106 -21.06 4.80 12.35
CA LEU A 106 -20.36 5.00 11.09
C LEU A 106 -21.24 5.54 9.97
N ASP A 107 -22.53 5.24 10.03
CA ASP A 107 -23.51 5.64 9.03
C ASP A 107 -24.27 6.94 9.38
N ALA A 108 -23.96 7.52 10.55
CA ALA A 108 -24.49 8.84 10.90
C ALA A 108 -23.75 9.96 10.18
N PRO A 109 -24.42 11.10 9.91
CA PRO A 109 -23.77 12.30 9.39
C PRO A 109 -22.57 12.72 10.25
N ALA A 110 -21.42 12.89 9.61
CA ALA A 110 -20.17 13.25 10.30
C ALA A 110 -20.27 14.61 11.01
N VAL A 111 -21.09 15.52 10.49
CA VAL A 111 -21.35 16.84 11.09
C VAL A 111 -21.87 16.73 12.53
N ARG A 112 -22.54 15.65 12.92
CA ARG A 112 -22.99 15.41 14.31
C ARG A 112 -21.83 15.41 15.32
N TYR A 113 -20.64 15.08 14.87
CA TYR A 113 -19.45 14.93 15.70
C TYR A 113 -18.43 16.07 15.49
N LEU A 114 -18.71 17.02 14.58
CA LEU A 114 -17.79 18.11 14.22
C LEU A 114 -18.25 19.49 14.77
N GLY A 115 -19.35 19.52 15.54
CA GLY A 115 -19.91 20.77 16.07
C GLY A 115 -20.46 21.66 14.95
N ASP A 116 -20.14 22.96 15.00
CA ASP A 116 -20.65 23.96 14.06
C ASP A 116 -19.91 23.98 12.71
N ALA A 117 -19.12 22.96 12.39
CA ALA A 117 -18.42 22.90 11.11
C ALA A 117 -19.44 22.73 9.96
N PRO A 118 -19.45 23.57 8.92
CA PRO A 118 -20.40 23.53 7.82
C PRO A 118 -20.08 22.40 6.83
N LEU A 119 -19.99 21.16 7.31
CA LEU A 119 -19.82 19.97 6.49
C LEU A 119 -21.17 19.54 5.92
N ASP A 120 -21.20 19.12 4.65
CA ASP A 120 -22.39 18.56 4.02
C ASP A 120 -23.00 17.43 4.88
N PRO A 121 -24.26 17.53 5.31
CA PRO A 121 -24.89 16.56 6.22
C PRO A 121 -25.09 15.17 5.60
N ARG A 122 -24.90 15.01 4.29
CA ARG A 122 -24.94 13.71 3.62
C ARG A 122 -23.65 12.88 3.82
N ILE A 123 -22.56 13.53 4.27
CA ILE A 123 -21.29 12.85 4.50
C ILE A 123 -21.36 12.08 5.82
N THR A 124 -21.10 10.77 5.74
CA THR A 124 -21.01 9.87 6.90
C THR A 124 -19.56 9.60 7.32
N LEU A 125 -19.36 9.09 8.55
CA LEU A 125 -18.03 8.64 8.99
C LEU A 125 -17.51 7.49 8.11
N ARG A 126 -18.38 6.58 7.69
CA ARG A 126 -18.06 5.49 6.76
C ARG A 126 -17.52 6.03 5.45
N GLN A 127 -18.13 7.06 4.88
CA GLN A 127 -17.68 7.65 3.63
C GLN A 127 -16.33 8.36 3.77
N LEU A 128 -16.05 9.00 4.90
CA LEU A 128 -14.72 9.57 5.19
C LEU A 128 -13.65 8.45 5.27
N LEU A 129 -13.95 7.37 5.99
CA LEU A 129 -13.05 6.21 6.17
C LEU A 129 -12.77 5.47 4.86
N SER A 130 -13.73 5.44 3.94
CA SER A 130 -13.64 4.71 2.66
C SER A 130 -13.26 5.58 1.47
N HIS A 131 -12.98 6.87 1.69
CA HIS A 131 -12.67 7.83 0.63
C HIS A 131 -13.80 8.04 -0.39
N THR A 132 -15.06 7.88 0.04
CA THR A 132 -16.24 8.07 -0.81
C THR A 132 -17.04 9.32 -0.45
N ALA A 133 -16.52 10.16 0.43
CA ALA A 133 -17.18 11.38 0.91
C ALA A 133 -17.18 12.55 -0.09
N GLY A 134 -16.32 12.52 -1.10
CA GLY A 134 -16.15 13.64 -2.02
C GLY A 134 -15.37 14.83 -1.45
N VAL A 135 -14.88 14.73 -0.21
CA VAL A 135 -14.06 15.78 0.41
C VAL A 135 -12.82 16.05 -0.42
N SER A 136 -12.67 17.30 -0.86
CA SER A 136 -11.55 17.73 -1.69
C SER A 136 -10.23 17.53 -0.97
N GLU A 137 -9.25 16.95 -1.69
CA GLU A 137 -7.88 16.90 -1.18
C GLU A 137 -7.36 18.33 -1.09
N THR A 138 -7.04 18.75 0.10
CA THR A 138 -6.29 19.98 0.24
C THR A 138 -4.87 19.68 -0.18
N ASP A 139 -4.39 20.25 -1.28
CA ASP A 139 -2.96 20.42 -1.42
C ASP A 139 -2.50 21.02 -0.10
N ALA A 140 -1.74 20.21 0.62
CA ALA A 140 -1.35 20.43 2.00
C ALA A 140 -1.41 21.90 2.36
N ALA A 141 -2.20 22.24 3.40
CA ALA A 141 -2.27 23.61 3.89
C ALA A 141 -0.93 24.30 3.64
N PRO A 142 -0.87 25.54 3.11
CA PRO A 142 0.39 26.15 2.78
C PRO A 142 1.35 25.81 3.87
N GLN A 143 2.47 25.14 3.51
CA GLN A 143 3.46 24.67 4.50
C GLN A 143 3.59 25.80 5.52
N PRO A 144 3.21 25.62 6.79
CA PRO A 144 3.43 26.68 7.76
C PRO A 144 4.89 27.06 7.61
N PRO A 145 5.26 28.33 7.68
CA PRO A 145 6.64 28.77 7.55
C PRO A 145 7.47 27.84 8.41
N LEU A 146 8.54 27.25 7.84
CA LEU A 146 9.42 26.27 8.42
C LEU A 146 9.49 26.40 9.95
N GLY A 147 8.69 25.63 10.67
CA GLY A 147 8.58 25.70 12.11
C GLY A 147 7.85 24.49 12.65
N ASN A 148 8.23 24.07 13.86
CA ASN A 148 7.65 22.90 14.54
C ASN A 148 6.30 23.22 15.21
N ALA A 149 5.68 24.38 14.89
CA ALA A 149 4.42 24.78 15.50
C ALA A 149 3.30 23.80 15.14
N GLU A 150 2.58 23.34 16.16
CA GLU A 150 1.41 22.47 15.98
C GLU A 150 0.32 23.24 15.23
N VAL A 151 -0.20 22.67 14.14
CA VAL A 151 -1.33 23.22 13.42
C VAL A 151 -2.62 22.77 14.12
N PRO A 152 -3.42 23.72 14.68
CA PRO A 152 -4.65 23.38 15.41
C PRO A 152 -5.64 22.63 14.52
N ILE A 153 -6.26 21.58 15.07
CA ILE A 153 -7.22 20.78 14.32
C ILE A 153 -8.43 21.57 13.85
N ALA A 154 -8.90 22.52 14.68
CA ALA A 154 -10.01 23.40 14.34
C ALA A 154 -9.73 24.26 13.10
N GLU A 155 -8.48 24.69 12.92
CA GLU A 155 -8.06 25.43 11.74
C GLU A 155 -8.07 24.53 10.50
N GLN A 156 -7.58 23.30 10.62
CA GLN A 156 -7.60 22.34 9.51
C GLN A 156 -9.03 21.99 9.09
N VAL A 157 -9.92 21.72 10.06
CA VAL A 157 -11.34 21.49 9.79
C VAL A 157 -11.94 22.67 9.02
N ARG A 158 -11.76 23.91 9.51
CA ARG A 158 -12.28 25.12 8.86
C ARG A 158 -11.81 25.24 7.40
N ARG A 159 -10.53 24.96 7.13
CA ARG A 159 -9.96 25.01 5.77
C ARG A 159 -10.53 23.93 4.87
N ILE A 160 -10.72 22.72 5.39
CA ILE A 160 -11.25 21.58 4.65
C ILE A 160 -12.70 21.85 4.25
N VAL A 161 -13.55 22.21 5.19
CA VAL A 161 -14.99 22.38 4.95
C VAL A 161 -15.33 23.65 4.14
N ALA A 162 -14.40 24.59 4.01
CA ALA A 162 -14.55 25.76 3.15
C ALA A 162 -14.43 25.45 1.65
N ARG A 163 -14.00 24.24 1.29
CA ARG A 163 -13.83 23.83 -0.10
C ARG A 163 -15.07 23.10 -0.62
N PRO A 164 -15.42 23.28 -1.90
CA PRO A 164 -16.47 22.48 -2.51
C PRO A 164 -16.08 21.00 -2.53
N LEU A 165 -17.06 20.12 -2.55
CA LEU A 165 -16.85 18.71 -2.78
C LEU A 165 -16.39 18.46 -4.21
N ASP A 166 -15.50 17.48 -4.39
CA ASP A 166 -15.03 17.07 -5.72
C ASP A 166 -16.07 16.22 -6.47
N PHE A 167 -16.96 15.58 -5.74
CA PHE A 167 -18.08 14.78 -6.24
C PHE A 167 -19.14 14.54 -5.13
N GLU A 168 -20.34 14.15 -5.54
CA GLU A 168 -21.42 13.84 -4.62
C GLU A 168 -21.07 12.67 -3.70
N PRO A 169 -21.32 12.78 -2.36
CA PRO A 169 -21.01 11.74 -1.39
C PRO A 169 -21.60 10.38 -1.80
N GLY A 170 -20.78 9.33 -1.70
CA GLY A 170 -21.15 7.95 -2.02
C GLY A 170 -21.13 7.57 -3.50
N THR A 171 -20.87 8.49 -4.43
CA THR A 171 -20.95 8.20 -5.88
C THR A 171 -19.64 7.75 -6.51
N LYS A 172 -18.50 8.11 -5.90
CA LYS A 172 -17.15 7.77 -6.38
C LYS A 172 -16.23 7.47 -5.21
N GLN A 173 -15.11 6.83 -5.48
CA GLN A 173 -14.02 6.66 -4.53
C GLN A 173 -12.78 7.41 -5.02
N ARG A 174 -12.29 8.36 -4.21
CA ARG A 174 -11.05 9.08 -4.44
C ARG A 174 -10.34 9.32 -3.12
N TYR A 175 -9.11 8.82 -3.05
CA TYR A 175 -8.27 8.95 -1.85
C TYR A 175 -8.17 10.40 -1.39
N SER A 176 -8.43 10.66 -0.11
CA SER A 176 -8.38 11.99 0.50
C SER A 176 -7.79 11.94 1.90
N ASN A 177 -6.66 12.63 2.12
CA ASN A 177 -6.10 12.85 3.44
C ASN A 177 -6.97 13.81 4.25
N ALA A 178 -7.58 14.79 3.58
CA ALA A 178 -8.48 15.75 4.22
C ALA A 178 -9.64 15.04 4.95
N GLY A 179 -10.21 14.00 4.32
CA GLY A 179 -11.25 13.19 4.98
C GLY A 179 -10.77 12.56 6.28
N TYR A 180 -9.55 12.03 6.30
CA TYR A 180 -8.96 11.46 7.52
C TYR A 180 -8.60 12.52 8.57
N ILE A 181 -8.18 13.72 8.17
CA ILE A 181 -7.96 14.83 9.11
C ILE A 181 -9.26 15.21 9.83
N LEU A 182 -10.42 15.21 9.14
CA LEU A 182 -11.73 15.41 9.78
C LEU A 182 -12.01 14.34 10.84
N LEU A 183 -11.60 13.09 10.62
CA LEU A 183 -11.75 12.01 11.59
C LEU A 183 -10.94 12.24 12.88
N ALA A 184 -9.80 12.95 12.82
CA ALA A 184 -9.09 13.36 14.03
C ALA A 184 -9.98 14.27 14.91
N ALA A 185 -10.64 15.25 14.30
CA ALA A 185 -11.55 16.13 15.03
C ALA A 185 -12.74 15.38 15.64
N VAL A 186 -13.28 14.38 14.92
CA VAL A 186 -14.34 13.48 15.44
C VAL A 186 -13.84 12.71 16.68
N ILE A 187 -12.66 12.12 16.60
CA ILE A 187 -12.07 11.37 17.71
C ILE A 187 -11.91 12.29 18.94
N GLU A 188 -11.31 13.47 18.77
CA GLU A 188 -11.11 14.42 19.88
C GLU A 188 -12.43 14.88 20.50
N LYS A 189 -13.41 15.22 19.66
CA LYS A 189 -14.73 15.66 20.14
C LYS A 189 -15.47 14.60 20.94
N VAL A 190 -15.44 13.36 20.49
CA VAL A 190 -16.18 12.27 21.12
C VAL A 190 -15.47 11.71 22.35
N THR A 191 -14.14 11.65 22.32
CA THR A 191 -13.37 11.05 23.43
C THR A 191 -12.98 12.05 24.50
N GLY A 192 -12.96 13.36 24.20
CA GLY A 192 -12.39 14.41 25.07
C GLY A 192 -10.89 14.32 25.23
N GLN A 193 -10.20 13.46 24.47
CA GLN A 193 -8.75 13.28 24.44
C GLN A 193 -8.20 13.76 23.09
N SER A 194 -6.89 14.09 23.03
CA SER A 194 -6.25 14.25 21.73
C SER A 194 -6.31 12.94 20.93
N TRP A 195 -6.33 13.03 19.61
CA TRP A 195 -6.46 11.84 18.74
C TRP A 195 -5.34 10.82 18.98
N ASP A 196 -4.11 11.27 19.25
CA ASP A 196 -2.96 10.44 19.54
C ASP A 196 -3.06 9.75 20.91
N GLU A 197 -3.56 10.44 21.94
CA GLU A 197 -3.81 9.87 23.24
C GLU A 197 -4.93 8.83 23.21
N ALA A 198 -6.00 9.09 22.43
CA ALA A 198 -7.06 8.11 22.22
C ALA A 198 -6.55 6.85 21.53
N MET A 199 -5.64 6.98 20.52
CA MET A 199 -4.99 5.82 19.88
C MET A 199 -4.07 5.10 20.86
N ARG A 200 -3.27 5.85 21.64
CA ARG A 200 -2.36 5.26 22.60
C ARG A 200 -3.09 4.41 23.64
N THR A 201 -4.13 4.96 24.25
CA THR A 201 -4.86 4.29 25.34
C THR A 201 -5.74 3.15 24.86
N ARG A 202 -6.33 3.24 23.67
CA ARG A 202 -7.29 2.26 23.17
C ARG A 202 -6.68 1.21 22.23
N LEU A 203 -5.52 1.50 21.61
CA LEU A 203 -4.88 0.59 20.65
C LEU A 203 -3.43 0.26 21.04
N PHE A 204 -2.54 1.26 21.20
CA PHE A 204 -1.11 0.97 21.31
C PHE A 204 -0.75 0.29 22.63
N ALA A 205 -1.16 0.85 23.75
CA ALA A 205 -0.83 0.32 25.06
C ALA A 205 -1.42 -1.10 25.30
N PRO A 206 -2.71 -1.37 24.99
CA PRO A 206 -3.27 -2.71 25.16
C PRO A 206 -2.61 -3.79 24.30
N LEU A 207 -2.03 -3.41 23.14
CA LEU A 207 -1.37 -4.32 22.21
C LEU A 207 0.14 -4.39 22.40
N GLY A 208 0.71 -3.62 23.33
CA GLY A 208 2.15 -3.55 23.58
C GLY A 208 2.94 -2.98 22.39
N LEU A 209 2.38 -2.02 21.64
CA LEU A 209 3.02 -1.33 20.52
C LEU A 209 3.84 -0.17 21.07
N ALA A 210 4.98 -0.48 21.70
CA ALA A 210 5.76 0.48 22.49
C ALA A 210 6.44 1.57 21.63
N ASP A 211 6.78 1.25 20.38
CA ASP A 211 7.48 2.14 19.45
C ASP A 211 6.52 2.83 18.47
N THR A 212 5.22 2.52 18.57
CA THR A 212 4.17 3.12 17.73
C THR A 212 3.55 4.33 18.42
N GLY A 213 3.47 5.45 17.71
CA GLY A 213 2.87 6.68 18.25
C GLY A 213 2.96 7.84 17.29
N TYR A 214 2.42 8.99 17.70
CA TYR A 214 2.56 10.25 16.97
C TYR A 214 4.04 10.66 16.92
N ASP A 215 4.57 10.87 15.71
CA ASP A 215 5.97 11.30 15.51
C ASP A 215 6.08 12.82 15.63
N ARG A 216 6.04 13.31 16.85
CA ARG A 216 6.23 14.74 17.14
C ARG A 216 7.61 15.18 16.69
N THR A 217 7.68 16.29 15.94
CA THR A 217 8.95 16.82 15.42
C THR A 217 9.85 17.39 16.49
N ASP A 218 9.28 17.83 17.63
CA ASP A 218 9.98 18.41 18.78
C ASP A 218 10.47 17.36 19.80
N ALA A 219 10.06 16.08 19.65
CA ALA A 219 10.43 15.03 20.57
C ALA A 219 11.73 14.33 20.18
N ILE A 220 12.57 14.09 21.17
CA ILE A 220 13.73 13.18 21.01
C ILE A 220 13.20 11.75 21.00
N MET A 221 13.41 11.06 19.89
CA MET A 221 12.96 9.68 19.71
C MET A 221 14.16 8.77 19.49
N PRO A 222 14.51 7.94 20.48
CA PRO A 222 15.59 6.96 20.31
C PRO A 222 15.31 6.01 19.14
N GLY A 223 16.33 5.74 18.35
CA GLY A 223 16.23 4.81 17.20
C GLY A 223 15.48 5.36 15.98
N ARG A 224 15.02 6.60 15.98
CA ARG A 224 14.40 7.22 14.79
C ARG A 224 15.44 7.45 13.70
N VAL A 225 15.17 6.96 12.50
CA VAL A 225 16.05 7.10 11.34
C VAL A 225 15.89 8.45 10.65
N GLN A 226 16.94 8.92 9.96
CA GLN A 226 16.91 10.10 9.10
C GLN A 226 16.21 9.77 7.78
N GLY A 227 15.41 10.72 7.27
CA GLY A 227 14.68 10.57 6.00
C GLY A 227 15.43 11.22 4.83
N TYR A 228 15.36 10.57 3.66
CA TYR A 228 16.03 10.97 2.44
C TYR A 228 15.06 11.05 1.25
N SER A 229 15.46 11.84 0.24
CA SER A 229 14.84 11.91 -1.08
C SER A 229 15.90 11.65 -2.14
N SER A 230 15.47 11.22 -3.32
CA SER A 230 16.36 11.05 -4.47
C SER A 230 15.91 11.92 -5.64
N ASP A 231 16.80 12.75 -6.16
CA ASP A 231 16.56 13.54 -7.37
C ASP A 231 17.55 13.11 -8.46
N LYS A 232 17.03 12.56 -9.57
CA LYS A 232 17.83 12.06 -10.71
C LYS A 232 18.96 11.12 -10.27
N GLY A 233 18.70 10.27 -9.28
CA GLY A 233 19.68 9.31 -8.75
C GLY A 233 20.66 9.90 -7.72
N VAL A 234 20.55 11.19 -7.39
CA VAL A 234 21.35 11.84 -6.34
C VAL A 234 20.56 11.84 -5.05
N LEU A 235 21.11 11.21 -4.00
CA LEU A 235 20.52 11.20 -2.67
C LEU A 235 20.63 12.60 -2.03
N ARG A 236 19.56 13.04 -1.37
CA ARG A 236 19.45 14.31 -0.65
C ARG A 236 18.72 14.11 0.66
N ASN A 237 18.95 14.98 1.63
CA ASN A 237 18.07 15.07 2.80
C ASN A 237 16.65 15.41 2.35
N ALA A 238 15.67 14.71 2.92
CA ALA A 238 14.27 15.02 2.63
C ALA A 238 13.89 16.42 3.13
N THR A 239 13.03 17.09 2.39
CA THR A 239 12.47 18.35 2.84
C THR A 239 11.76 18.16 4.19
N PRO A 240 12.05 18.97 5.23
CA PRO A 240 11.35 18.89 6.50
C PRO A 240 9.83 18.98 6.31
N PHE A 241 9.09 18.17 7.05
CA PHE A 241 7.63 18.12 6.96
C PHE A 241 7.01 18.16 8.35
N ASN A 242 6.04 19.08 8.54
CA ASN A 242 5.35 19.23 9.82
C ASN A 242 4.27 18.15 9.98
N LEU A 243 4.52 17.20 10.88
CA LEU A 243 3.64 16.06 11.11
C LEU A 243 2.34 16.39 11.85
N SER A 244 2.17 17.62 12.32
CA SER A 244 0.87 18.09 12.81
C SER A 244 -0.15 18.32 11.68
N ILE A 245 0.29 18.28 10.40
CA ILE A 245 -0.59 18.47 9.25
C ILE A 245 -1.38 17.20 8.94
N PRO A 246 -0.77 16.03 8.70
CA PRO A 246 -1.53 14.83 8.30
C PRO A 246 -2.29 14.16 9.45
N LYS A 247 -1.93 14.41 10.71
CA LYS A 247 -2.63 13.84 11.89
C LYS A 247 -2.98 12.35 11.70
N THR A 248 -4.23 12.00 11.83
CA THR A 248 -4.75 10.63 11.65
C THR A 248 -4.68 10.10 10.21
N ALA A 249 -4.29 10.94 9.25
CA ALA A 249 -4.02 10.50 7.88
C ALA A 249 -2.60 9.95 7.68
N GLY A 250 -1.61 10.34 8.53
CA GLY A 250 -0.24 9.98 8.21
C GLY A 250 0.86 10.29 9.24
N SER A 251 0.55 10.66 10.48
CA SER A 251 1.55 11.19 11.42
C SER A 251 2.16 10.16 12.38
N LEU A 252 1.85 8.87 12.23
CA LEU A 252 2.42 7.87 13.11
C LEU A 252 3.83 7.45 12.67
N ARG A 253 4.62 7.07 13.68
CA ARG A 253 5.83 6.28 13.56
C ARG A 253 5.60 4.87 14.08
N SER A 254 6.43 3.92 13.67
CA SER A 254 6.41 2.54 14.18
C SER A 254 7.70 1.80 13.83
N THR A 255 7.81 0.55 14.30
CA THR A 255 8.81 -0.43 13.89
C THR A 255 8.17 -1.56 13.09
N ALA A 256 8.97 -2.33 12.37
CA ALA A 256 8.46 -3.51 11.65
C ALA A 256 7.85 -4.54 12.60
N ALA A 257 8.38 -4.68 13.82
CA ALA A 257 7.86 -5.60 14.83
C ALA A 257 6.48 -5.17 15.36
N ASP A 258 6.30 -3.87 15.63
CA ASP A 258 5.01 -3.35 16.07
C ASP A 258 3.94 -3.45 14.97
N LEU A 259 4.31 -3.20 13.72
CA LEU A 259 3.37 -3.37 12.59
C LEU A 259 2.98 -4.84 12.38
N LEU A 260 3.88 -5.79 12.62
CA LEU A 260 3.52 -7.22 12.65
C LEU A 260 2.50 -7.49 13.78
N ARG A 261 2.78 -7.04 15.02
CA ARG A 261 1.85 -7.20 16.15
C ARG A 261 0.49 -6.57 15.85
N TRP A 262 0.49 -5.37 15.27
CA TRP A 262 -0.72 -4.68 14.83
C TRP A 262 -1.56 -5.51 13.86
N MET A 263 -0.95 -5.95 12.74
CA MET A 263 -1.67 -6.71 11.74
C MET A 263 -2.16 -8.06 12.28
N ARG A 264 -1.37 -8.73 13.11
CA ARG A 264 -1.77 -9.97 13.79
C ARG A 264 -2.94 -9.76 14.74
N ALA A 265 -2.89 -8.72 15.58
CA ALA A 265 -3.98 -8.41 16.49
C ALA A 265 -5.28 -8.06 15.74
N LEU A 266 -5.16 -7.33 14.64
CA LEU A 266 -6.28 -6.94 13.81
C LEU A 266 -6.90 -8.14 13.09
N SER A 267 -6.08 -8.97 12.41
CA SER A 267 -6.53 -10.14 11.65
C SER A 267 -7.08 -11.27 12.53
N GLN A 268 -6.57 -11.42 13.76
CA GLN A 268 -7.07 -12.37 14.75
C GLN A 268 -8.32 -11.88 15.51
N GLY A 269 -8.84 -10.69 15.18
CA GLY A 269 -10.02 -10.12 15.83
C GLY A 269 -9.80 -9.62 17.26
N LYS A 270 -8.55 -9.52 17.75
CA LYS A 270 -8.25 -9.03 19.10
C LYS A 270 -8.62 -7.55 19.31
N VAL A 271 -8.66 -6.79 18.23
CA VAL A 271 -8.97 -5.33 18.25
C VAL A 271 -10.46 -5.09 18.08
N LEU A 272 -11.10 -5.78 17.12
CA LEU A 272 -12.44 -5.47 16.62
C LEU A 272 -13.39 -6.69 16.57
N GLY A 273 -12.93 -7.87 16.99
CA GLY A 273 -13.58 -9.12 16.59
C GLY A 273 -13.37 -9.42 15.10
N THR A 274 -13.74 -10.62 14.68
CA THR A 274 -13.62 -11.02 13.27
C THR A 274 -14.55 -10.23 12.35
N ALA A 275 -15.74 -9.89 12.82
CA ALA A 275 -16.72 -9.09 12.08
C ALA A 275 -16.20 -7.67 11.79
N GLY A 276 -15.60 -6.99 12.78
CA GLY A 276 -15.06 -5.64 12.60
C GLY A 276 -13.86 -5.62 11.64
N PHE A 277 -12.99 -6.64 11.67
CA PHE A 277 -11.92 -6.75 10.68
C PHE A 277 -12.47 -7.02 9.28
N ALA A 278 -13.50 -7.88 9.16
CA ALA A 278 -14.17 -8.12 7.89
C ALA A 278 -14.81 -6.83 7.33
N GLU A 279 -15.42 -6.02 8.19
CA GLU A 279 -15.96 -4.70 7.81
C GLU A 279 -14.87 -3.76 7.31
N MET A 280 -13.73 -3.66 8.01
CA MET A 280 -12.62 -2.80 7.60
C MET A 280 -12.06 -3.17 6.22
N ASN A 281 -11.98 -4.43 5.88
CA ASN A 281 -11.40 -4.87 4.62
C ASN A 281 -12.45 -5.08 3.50
N ASN A 282 -13.72 -4.74 3.74
CA ASN A 282 -14.76 -4.79 2.72
C ASN A 282 -14.73 -3.53 1.85
N PRO A 283 -14.49 -3.63 0.52
CA PRO A 283 -14.47 -2.45 -0.34
C PRO A 283 -15.80 -1.72 -0.35
N ALA A 284 -15.78 -0.41 -0.12
CA ALA A 284 -16.98 0.43 -0.07
C ALA A 284 -17.69 0.53 -1.43
N LEU A 285 -16.90 0.57 -2.51
CA LEU A 285 -17.38 0.54 -3.89
C LEU A 285 -16.55 -0.49 -4.65
N ALA A 286 -17.21 -1.47 -5.28
CA ALA A 286 -16.57 -2.38 -6.20
C ALA A 286 -16.21 -1.61 -7.47
N GLY A 287 -14.98 -1.10 -7.54
CA GLY A 287 -14.49 -0.38 -8.72
C GLY A 287 -14.41 -1.32 -9.92
N VAL A 288 -15.09 -0.98 -10.99
CA VAL A 288 -14.98 -1.68 -12.26
C VAL A 288 -13.57 -1.45 -12.80
N GLY A 289 -12.80 -2.52 -13.02
CA GLY A 289 -11.49 -2.47 -13.66
C GLY A 289 -10.33 -2.01 -12.77
N VAL A 290 -10.51 -1.80 -11.47
CA VAL A 290 -9.42 -1.41 -10.54
C VAL A 290 -8.91 -2.64 -9.80
N GLN A 291 -7.61 -2.89 -9.88
CA GLN A 291 -6.95 -3.96 -9.11
C GLN A 291 -6.84 -3.64 -7.61
N GLU A 292 -7.01 -2.39 -7.23
CA GLU A 292 -6.93 -1.89 -5.86
C GLU A 292 -8.31 -1.46 -5.40
N ARG A 293 -8.76 -2.07 -4.33
CA ARG A 293 -10.05 -1.78 -3.71
C ARG A 293 -9.82 -1.31 -2.28
N TYR A 294 -10.47 -0.23 -1.87
CA TYR A 294 -10.31 0.36 -0.55
C TYR A 294 -11.55 0.15 0.30
N GLY A 295 -11.35 -0.39 1.50
CA GLY A 295 -12.38 -0.51 2.53
C GLY A 295 -12.32 0.65 3.53
N LEU A 296 -12.30 0.35 4.83
CA LEU A 296 -12.11 1.34 5.90
C LEU A 296 -10.65 1.30 6.37
N GLY A 297 -9.82 2.20 5.84
CA GLY A 297 -8.41 2.30 6.21
C GLY A 297 -7.49 1.19 5.68
N LEU A 298 -7.99 0.31 4.84
CA LEU A 298 -7.26 -0.82 4.28
C LEU A 298 -7.56 -0.97 2.79
N TYR A 299 -6.51 -1.26 2.03
CA TYR A 299 -6.61 -1.74 0.66
C TYR A 299 -6.77 -3.26 0.59
N ARG A 300 -7.39 -3.73 -0.49
CA ARG A 300 -7.29 -5.13 -0.97
C ARG A 300 -6.61 -5.15 -2.31
N TRP A 301 -5.58 -5.95 -2.42
CA TRP A 301 -4.83 -6.20 -3.65
C TRP A 301 -4.84 -7.68 -4.01
N GLN A 302 -4.33 -7.97 -5.20
CA GLN A 302 -3.91 -9.32 -5.58
C GLN A 302 -2.38 -9.36 -5.58
N ILE A 303 -1.81 -10.42 -5.02
CA ILE A 303 -0.39 -10.74 -5.08
C ILE A 303 -0.25 -12.22 -5.48
N ARG A 304 0.21 -12.46 -6.69
CA ARG A 304 0.37 -13.81 -7.28
C ARG A 304 -0.89 -14.66 -7.18
N GLY A 305 -2.05 -14.03 -7.41
CA GLY A 305 -3.37 -14.64 -7.38
C GLY A 305 -3.93 -14.89 -5.97
N GLN A 306 -3.33 -14.34 -4.92
CA GLN A 306 -3.86 -14.36 -3.56
C GLN A 306 -4.30 -12.96 -3.12
N ASP A 307 -5.39 -12.90 -2.37
CA ASP A 307 -5.80 -11.66 -1.71
C ASP A 307 -4.73 -11.18 -0.74
N ALA A 308 -4.44 -9.90 -0.79
CA ALA A 308 -3.59 -9.19 0.17
C ALA A 308 -4.34 -7.99 0.73
N ILE A 309 -4.29 -7.81 2.04
CA ILE A 309 -4.95 -6.75 2.79
C ILE A 309 -3.86 -5.91 3.46
N GLY A 310 -3.99 -4.59 3.47
CA GLY A 310 -3.01 -3.75 4.15
C GLY A 310 -3.05 -2.30 3.71
N HIS A 311 -1.94 -1.61 3.88
CA HIS A 311 -1.80 -0.23 3.44
C HIS A 311 -0.34 0.07 3.08
N THR A 312 -0.14 1.04 2.21
CA THR A 312 1.18 1.63 1.93
C THR A 312 1.25 3.03 2.50
N GLY A 313 2.44 3.56 2.65
CA GLY A 313 2.64 4.92 3.10
C GLY A 313 3.75 5.63 2.33
N GLN A 314 3.56 6.93 2.12
CA GLN A 314 4.59 7.82 1.59
C GLN A 314 4.45 9.18 2.25
N ILE A 315 5.56 9.70 2.73
CA ILE A 315 5.71 11.03 3.31
C ILE A 315 7.16 11.46 3.11
N ASN A 316 7.45 12.75 3.19
CA ASN A 316 8.80 13.27 3.01
C ASN A 316 9.84 12.43 3.75
N GLY A 317 10.76 11.86 3.00
CA GLY A 317 11.85 11.02 3.48
C GLY A 317 11.51 9.55 3.72
N PHE A 318 10.25 9.11 3.57
CA PHE A 318 9.87 7.75 3.96
C PHE A 318 8.84 7.12 3.03
N THR A 319 9.03 5.82 2.77
CA THR A 319 7.99 4.97 2.20
C THR A 319 7.81 3.72 3.06
N SER A 320 6.61 3.15 3.05
CA SER A 320 6.27 1.99 3.85
C SER A 320 5.24 1.10 3.18
N ALA A 321 5.23 -0.19 3.50
CA ALA A 321 4.22 -1.13 3.07
C ALA A 321 3.96 -2.17 4.17
N LEU A 322 2.69 -2.46 4.41
CA LEU A 322 2.22 -3.49 5.31
C LEU A 322 1.20 -4.34 4.57
N PHE A 323 1.51 -5.63 4.33
CA PHE A 323 0.65 -6.58 3.64
C PHE A 323 0.38 -7.80 4.51
N TYR A 324 -0.87 -8.25 4.49
CA TYR A 324 -1.31 -9.51 5.05
C TYR A 324 -2.00 -10.34 3.97
N LEU A 325 -1.55 -11.57 3.78
CA LEU A 325 -2.13 -12.55 2.85
C LEU A 325 -2.89 -13.59 3.68
N PRO A 326 -4.24 -13.48 3.79
CA PRO A 326 -5.02 -14.33 4.70
C PRO A 326 -4.90 -15.82 4.39
N ALA A 327 -4.92 -16.21 3.10
CA ALA A 327 -4.87 -17.62 2.70
C ALA A 327 -3.56 -18.33 3.08
N ALA A 328 -2.46 -17.58 3.20
CA ALA A 328 -1.15 -18.09 3.57
C ALA A 328 -0.75 -17.77 5.02
N ASP A 329 -1.56 -16.97 5.71
CA ASP A 329 -1.27 -16.34 7.01
C ASP A 329 0.10 -15.63 7.02
N VAL A 330 0.44 -14.95 5.93
CA VAL A 330 1.72 -14.26 5.74
C VAL A 330 1.55 -12.77 5.94
N THR A 331 2.37 -12.18 6.81
CA THR A 331 2.51 -10.72 6.98
C THR A 331 3.86 -10.27 6.46
N VAL A 332 3.87 -9.21 5.66
CA VAL A 332 5.08 -8.56 5.15
C VAL A 332 5.07 -7.09 5.54
N VAL A 333 6.19 -6.63 6.10
CA VAL A 333 6.43 -5.21 6.40
C VAL A 333 7.69 -4.77 5.68
N VAL A 334 7.61 -3.62 5.00
CA VAL A 334 8.78 -2.91 4.44
C VAL A 334 8.71 -1.47 4.92
N LEU A 335 9.78 -1.01 5.55
CA LEU A 335 9.94 0.38 6.02
C LEU A 335 11.22 0.94 5.42
N ALA A 336 11.14 2.00 4.64
CA ALA A 336 12.29 2.62 3.98
C ALA A 336 12.41 4.09 4.35
N ASN A 337 13.65 4.56 4.51
CA ASN A 337 13.97 5.96 4.79
C ASN A 337 14.33 6.74 3.52
N ASN A 338 13.58 6.52 2.44
CA ASN A 338 13.66 7.28 1.20
C ASN A 338 12.26 7.38 0.57
N ASP A 339 11.80 8.60 0.27
CA ASP A 339 10.46 8.83 -0.28
C ASP A 339 10.31 8.50 -1.78
N ASN A 340 11.41 8.26 -2.48
CA ASN A 340 11.42 7.78 -3.87
C ASN A 340 11.60 6.25 -3.97
N PHE A 341 11.81 5.56 -2.85
CA PHE A 341 11.92 4.10 -2.85
C PHE A 341 10.55 3.45 -2.98
N ASP A 342 10.40 2.45 -3.83
CA ASP A 342 9.15 1.71 -3.98
C ASP A 342 9.04 0.56 -2.96
N ALA A 343 8.66 0.90 -1.72
CA ALA A 343 8.43 -0.07 -0.65
C ALA A 343 7.30 -1.06 -1.01
N GLN A 344 6.32 -0.64 -1.80
CA GLN A 344 5.21 -1.49 -2.23
C GLN A 344 5.69 -2.62 -3.15
N THR A 345 6.51 -2.30 -4.14
CA THR A 345 7.09 -3.29 -5.05
C THR A 345 7.97 -4.29 -4.31
N LEU A 346 8.83 -3.81 -3.39
CA LEU A 346 9.64 -4.72 -2.57
C LEU A 346 8.76 -5.62 -1.69
N ALA A 347 7.73 -5.08 -1.05
CA ALA A 347 6.82 -5.87 -0.22
C ALA A 347 6.04 -6.92 -1.04
N ARG A 348 5.63 -6.62 -2.29
CA ARG A 348 5.03 -7.58 -3.20
C ARG A 348 6.00 -8.73 -3.55
N ARG A 349 7.27 -8.41 -3.81
CA ARG A 349 8.32 -9.42 -4.03
C ARG A 349 8.50 -10.31 -2.82
N MET A 350 8.58 -9.73 -1.62
CA MET A 350 8.72 -10.49 -0.36
C MET A 350 7.52 -11.38 -0.08
N ALA A 351 6.30 -10.89 -0.33
CA ALA A 351 5.09 -11.69 -0.19
C ALA A 351 5.06 -12.86 -1.20
N ALA A 352 5.43 -12.61 -2.45
CA ALA A 352 5.51 -13.64 -3.49
C ALA A 352 6.56 -14.73 -3.16
N ILE A 353 7.71 -14.35 -2.60
CA ILE A 353 8.73 -15.27 -2.08
C ILE A 353 8.16 -16.10 -0.94
N ALA A 354 7.49 -15.47 0.03
CA ALA A 354 6.95 -16.16 1.20
C ALA A 354 5.88 -17.20 0.85
N ILE A 355 5.11 -17.00 -0.22
CA ILE A 355 4.10 -17.95 -0.69
C ILE A 355 4.60 -18.92 -1.77
N GLY A 356 5.92 -18.93 -2.09
CA GLY A 356 6.52 -19.82 -3.07
C GLY A 356 6.21 -19.51 -4.54
N LYS A 357 5.80 -18.26 -4.83
CA LYS A 357 5.48 -17.81 -6.20
C LYS A 357 6.26 -16.53 -6.56
N PRO A 358 7.61 -16.52 -6.49
CA PRO A 358 8.40 -15.32 -6.68
C PRO A 358 8.15 -14.69 -8.06
N TYR A 359 8.19 -13.35 -8.10
CA TYR A 359 8.23 -12.65 -9.39
C TYR A 359 9.59 -12.93 -10.05
N PRO A 360 9.64 -13.05 -11.38
CA PRO A 360 10.89 -13.16 -12.10
C PRO A 360 11.81 -11.98 -11.74
N LEU A 361 13.08 -12.26 -11.50
CA LEU A 361 14.08 -11.19 -11.43
C LEU A 361 14.30 -10.66 -12.84
N LEU A 362 14.34 -9.33 -12.99
CA LEU A 362 14.64 -8.70 -14.24
C LEU A 362 16.10 -9.04 -14.62
N ARG A 363 16.27 -9.96 -15.54
CA ARG A 363 17.52 -10.17 -16.25
C ARG A 363 17.37 -9.49 -17.60
N ALA A 364 17.94 -8.29 -17.74
CA ALA A 364 18.01 -7.66 -19.04
C ALA A 364 18.72 -8.62 -20.00
N SER A 365 18.04 -9.02 -21.07
CA SER A 365 18.68 -9.73 -22.15
C SER A 365 19.44 -8.70 -22.99
N ALA A 366 20.67 -9.03 -23.39
CA ALA A 366 21.35 -8.27 -24.43
C ALA A 366 20.63 -8.52 -25.76
N VAL A 367 19.47 -7.88 -25.96
CA VAL A 367 18.72 -7.98 -27.22
C VAL A 367 19.37 -7.03 -28.22
N PRO A 368 19.81 -7.50 -29.40
CA PRO A 368 20.33 -6.65 -30.45
C PRO A 368 19.31 -5.56 -30.81
N ALA A 369 19.77 -4.32 -31.01
CA ALA A 369 18.88 -3.19 -31.33
C ALA A 369 17.95 -3.46 -32.54
N GLN A 370 18.41 -4.26 -33.50
CA GLN A 370 17.61 -4.70 -34.67
C GLN A 370 16.39 -5.53 -34.29
N SER A 371 16.45 -6.28 -33.17
CA SER A 371 15.32 -7.09 -32.67
C SER A 371 14.29 -6.26 -31.89
N LEU A 372 14.59 -4.99 -31.58
CA LEU A 372 13.68 -4.09 -30.91
C LEU A 372 12.73 -3.36 -31.86
N ALA A 373 13.15 -3.13 -33.12
CA ALA A 373 12.36 -2.42 -34.13
C ALA A 373 10.93 -2.98 -34.33
N PRO A 374 10.70 -4.31 -34.38
CA PRO A 374 9.36 -4.87 -34.51
C PRO A 374 8.42 -4.56 -33.36
N LEU A 375 8.94 -4.16 -32.18
CA LEU A 375 8.17 -3.79 -31.00
C LEU A 375 7.68 -2.34 -31.04
N ALA A 376 8.29 -1.49 -31.88
CA ALA A 376 7.89 -0.09 -32.01
C ALA A 376 6.50 0.02 -32.63
N GLY A 377 5.70 0.95 -32.11
CA GLY A 377 4.33 1.19 -32.57
C GLY A 377 3.43 1.74 -31.46
N THR A 378 2.20 2.03 -31.82
CA THR A 378 1.15 2.43 -30.87
C THR A 378 0.22 1.26 -30.63
N TYR A 379 -0.14 1.04 -29.37
CA TYR A 379 -0.93 -0.10 -28.90
C TYR A 379 -2.09 0.40 -28.02
N GLY A 380 -3.30 -0.12 -28.28
CA GLY A 380 -4.54 0.27 -27.59
C GLY A 380 -5.17 1.53 -28.21
N SER A 381 -6.50 1.54 -28.34
CA SER A 381 -7.29 2.63 -28.94
C SER A 381 -7.79 3.64 -27.88
N ASP A 382 -7.92 3.25 -26.62
CA ASP A 382 -8.35 4.11 -25.53
C ASP A 382 -7.17 4.99 -25.06
N PRO A 383 -7.30 6.34 -25.13
CA PRO A 383 -6.24 7.26 -24.70
C PRO A 383 -5.76 7.04 -23.25
N ALA A 384 -6.64 6.56 -22.36
CA ALA A 384 -6.27 6.31 -20.96
C ALA A 384 -5.33 5.10 -20.81
N THR A 385 -5.46 4.12 -21.70
CA THR A 385 -4.74 2.83 -21.61
C THR A 385 -3.72 2.63 -22.71
N SER A 386 -3.76 3.40 -23.82
CA SER A 386 -2.83 3.25 -24.95
C SER A 386 -1.37 3.48 -24.56
N ARG A 387 -0.48 2.84 -25.30
CA ARG A 387 0.97 2.93 -25.15
C ARG A 387 1.64 3.12 -26.49
N THR A 388 2.60 4.03 -26.54
CA THR A 388 3.50 4.17 -27.69
C THR A 388 4.88 3.67 -27.28
N ILE A 389 5.41 2.73 -28.06
CA ILE A 389 6.78 2.20 -27.91
C ILE A 389 7.62 2.76 -29.05
N VAL A 390 8.75 3.35 -28.69
CA VAL A 390 9.77 3.80 -29.63
C VAL A 390 11.11 3.19 -29.29
N VAL A 391 11.98 3.06 -30.29
CA VAL A 391 13.40 2.71 -30.09
C VAL A 391 14.20 4.01 -30.17
N GLN A 392 14.79 4.41 -29.06
CA GLN A 392 15.62 5.61 -28.95
C GLN A 392 17.00 5.21 -28.38
N ASP A 393 18.08 5.57 -29.06
CA ASP A 393 19.46 5.25 -28.67
C ASP A 393 19.67 3.76 -28.35
N GLY A 394 19.03 2.88 -29.17
CA GLY A 394 19.13 1.41 -29.00
C GLY A 394 18.36 0.85 -27.81
N ARG A 395 17.46 1.63 -27.20
CA ARG A 395 16.63 1.24 -26.05
C ARG A 395 15.14 1.43 -26.34
N LEU A 396 14.31 0.64 -25.68
CA LEU A 396 12.87 0.87 -25.72
C LEU A 396 12.49 2.00 -24.76
N VAL A 397 11.62 2.89 -25.25
CA VAL A 397 10.97 3.93 -24.45
C VAL A 397 9.47 3.77 -24.64
N ILE A 398 8.73 3.65 -23.53
CA ILE A 398 7.28 3.47 -23.51
C ILE A 398 6.63 4.70 -22.92
N SER A 399 5.72 5.31 -23.65
CA SER A 399 4.96 6.49 -23.22
C SER A 399 3.45 6.22 -23.17
N ARG A 400 2.76 7.03 -22.39
CA ARG A 400 1.30 7.23 -22.44
C ARG A 400 1.02 8.56 -23.12
N PRO A 401 -0.18 8.78 -23.64
CA PRO A 401 -0.57 10.08 -24.15
C PRO A 401 -0.32 11.18 -23.10
N ASN A 402 0.30 12.26 -23.51
CA ASN A 402 0.62 13.43 -22.67
C ASN A 402 1.52 13.13 -21.45
N ARG A 403 2.32 12.06 -21.50
CA ARG A 403 3.29 11.70 -20.46
C ARG A 403 4.66 11.44 -21.08
N ASN A 404 5.71 11.83 -20.36
CA ASN A 404 7.08 11.48 -20.74
C ASN A 404 7.24 9.97 -20.85
N GLY A 405 8.05 9.52 -21.80
CA GLY A 405 8.38 8.12 -21.97
C GLY A 405 9.28 7.62 -20.84
N LEU A 406 9.07 6.38 -20.45
CA LEU A 406 9.90 5.67 -19.49
C LEU A 406 10.75 4.62 -20.21
N PRO A 407 12.03 4.44 -19.84
CA PRO A 407 12.86 3.41 -20.41
C PRO A 407 12.33 2.02 -20.07
N ALA A 408 12.48 1.10 -21.03
CA ALA A 408 12.07 -0.28 -20.86
C ALA A 408 13.12 -1.23 -21.45
N VAL A 409 13.10 -2.48 -20.99
CA VAL A 409 13.99 -3.56 -21.41
C VAL A 409 13.17 -4.80 -21.76
N VAL A 410 13.73 -5.62 -22.66
CA VAL A 410 13.20 -6.96 -22.95
C VAL A 410 13.90 -7.96 -22.05
N GLY A 411 13.14 -8.70 -21.27
CA GLY A 411 13.66 -9.79 -20.45
C GLY A 411 13.97 -11.06 -21.25
N SER A 412 14.71 -11.98 -20.64
CA SER A 412 14.99 -13.30 -21.24
C SER A 412 13.75 -14.14 -21.51
N ASP A 413 12.60 -13.81 -20.89
CA ASP A 413 11.30 -14.39 -21.11
C ASP A 413 10.49 -13.70 -22.23
N GLY A 414 11.10 -12.73 -22.95
CA GLY A 414 10.45 -11.95 -23.99
C GLY A 414 9.53 -10.83 -23.50
N ALA A 415 9.30 -10.71 -22.21
CA ALA A 415 8.47 -9.66 -21.66
C ALA A 415 9.18 -8.30 -21.68
N ILE A 416 8.43 -7.24 -22.00
CA ILE A 416 8.91 -5.86 -21.97
C ILE A 416 8.57 -5.27 -20.60
N ARG A 417 9.57 -4.81 -19.84
CA ARG A 417 9.42 -4.27 -18.49
C ARG A 417 9.94 -2.85 -18.39
N PHE A 418 9.24 -2.03 -17.62
CA PHE A 418 9.74 -0.71 -17.25
C PHE A 418 10.96 -0.82 -16.34
N VAL A 419 11.96 0.05 -16.54
CA VAL A 419 13.15 0.06 -15.69
C VAL A 419 12.83 0.56 -14.27
N PRO A 420 11.92 1.56 -14.05
CA PRO A 420 11.57 1.97 -12.70
C PRO A 420 10.53 1.07 -12.02
N ASP A 421 9.72 0.32 -12.79
CA ASP A 421 8.70 -0.62 -12.27
C ASP A 421 8.89 -1.99 -12.92
N GLU A 422 9.61 -2.86 -12.22
CA GLU A 422 9.95 -4.19 -12.71
C GLU A 422 8.82 -5.21 -12.60
N LEU A 423 7.72 -4.91 -11.91
CA LEU A 423 6.58 -5.83 -11.77
C LEU A 423 5.60 -5.72 -12.92
N SER A 424 5.36 -4.51 -13.42
CA SER A 424 4.49 -4.32 -14.59
C SER A 424 5.22 -4.69 -15.86
N TYR A 425 4.57 -5.44 -16.74
CA TYR A 425 5.19 -5.87 -17.99
C TYR A 425 4.18 -6.00 -19.11
N PHE A 426 4.71 -6.02 -20.34
CA PHE A 426 3.95 -6.33 -21.56
C PHE A 426 4.49 -7.64 -22.16
N MET A 427 3.58 -8.51 -22.59
CA MET A 427 3.93 -9.70 -23.35
C MET A 427 3.55 -9.48 -24.82
N PRO A 428 4.52 -9.43 -25.75
CA PRO A 428 4.23 -9.31 -27.17
C PRO A 428 3.54 -10.56 -27.70
N VAL A 429 2.42 -10.37 -28.38
CA VAL A 429 1.71 -11.44 -29.12
C VAL A 429 1.99 -11.23 -30.60
N ARG A 430 2.41 -12.32 -31.27
CA ARG A 430 2.82 -12.33 -32.68
C ARG A 430 1.87 -13.18 -33.51
N ASP A 431 1.73 -12.81 -34.77
CA ASP A 431 1.04 -13.62 -35.76
C ASP A 431 1.97 -14.71 -36.36
N ALA A 432 1.45 -15.45 -37.34
CA ALA A 432 2.18 -16.53 -38.04
C ALA A 432 3.41 -16.02 -38.83
N THR A 433 3.48 -14.73 -39.14
CA THR A 433 4.62 -14.11 -39.84
C THR A 433 5.70 -13.62 -38.85
N GLY A 434 5.43 -13.66 -37.54
CA GLY A 434 6.27 -13.14 -36.49
C GLY A 434 6.06 -11.65 -36.19
N ALA A 435 5.13 -10.98 -36.87
CA ALA A 435 4.81 -9.56 -36.61
C ALA A 435 4.05 -9.41 -35.27
N VAL A 436 4.39 -8.38 -34.50
CA VAL A 436 3.71 -8.07 -33.24
C VAL A 436 2.35 -7.44 -33.56
N THR A 437 1.27 -8.10 -33.18
CA THR A 437 -0.11 -7.66 -33.43
C THR A 437 -0.77 -7.00 -32.24
N ARG A 438 -0.32 -7.34 -31.01
CA ARG A 438 -0.79 -6.73 -29.76
C ARG A 438 0.24 -6.89 -28.65
N LEU A 439 0.05 -6.13 -27.58
CA LEU A 439 0.72 -6.31 -26.30
C LEU A 439 -0.31 -6.71 -25.25
N ASP A 440 -0.04 -7.76 -24.50
CA ASP A 440 -0.79 -8.13 -23.31
C ASP A 440 -0.15 -7.45 -22.09
N TYR A 441 -0.81 -6.45 -21.50
CA TYR A 441 -0.28 -5.69 -20.36
C TYR A 441 -0.72 -6.32 -19.04
N PHE A 442 0.25 -6.57 -18.17
CA PHE A 442 0.06 -7.08 -16.81
C PHE A 442 0.47 -6.01 -15.80
N ALA A 443 -0.51 -5.33 -15.22
CA ALA A 443 -0.24 -4.30 -14.23
C ALA A 443 0.30 -4.95 -12.94
N ARG A 444 1.47 -4.51 -12.49
CA ARG A 444 2.17 -5.08 -11.31
C ARG A 444 2.37 -6.60 -11.37
N GLY A 445 2.40 -7.17 -12.56
CA GLY A 445 2.55 -8.59 -12.78
C GLY A 445 1.36 -9.45 -12.38
N GLU A 446 0.18 -8.86 -12.25
CA GLU A 446 -1.03 -9.48 -11.73
C GLU A 446 -2.21 -9.44 -12.70
N GLY A 447 -3.21 -10.28 -12.42
CA GLY A 447 -4.53 -10.28 -13.02
C GLY A 447 -4.59 -10.85 -14.42
N PRO A 448 -5.76 -10.76 -15.05
CA PRO A 448 -5.87 -11.00 -16.46
C PRO A 448 -5.14 -9.91 -17.25
N ALA A 449 -4.54 -10.29 -18.37
CA ALA A 449 -3.91 -9.34 -19.27
C ALA A 449 -4.92 -8.32 -19.79
N LEU A 450 -4.50 -7.05 -19.87
CA LEU A 450 -5.19 -6.04 -20.66
C LEU A 450 -4.64 -6.11 -22.09
N PRO A 451 -5.41 -6.60 -23.07
CA PRO A 451 -4.95 -6.68 -24.45
C PRO A 451 -4.92 -5.29 -25.08
N LEU A 452 -3.79 -4.90 -25.62
CA LEU A 452 -3.58 -3.63 -26.33
C LEU A 452 -3.26 -3.98 -27.80
N ALA A 453 -4.26 -3.91 -28.68
CA ALA A 453 -4.07 -4.16 -30.11
C ALA A 453 -3.15 -3.10 -30.72
N ARG A 454 -2.26 -3.53 -31.65
CA ARG A 454 -1.41 -2.62 -32.40
C ARG A 454 -2.27 -1.76 -33.31
N GLN A 455 -2.03 -0.48 -33.32
CA GLN A 455 -2.68 0.46 -34.23
C GLN A 455 -1.97 0.43 -35.60
N PRO A 456 -2.70 0.70 -36.70
CA PRO A 456 -2.14 0.79 -38.05
C PRO A 456 -0.96 1.74 -38.17
#